data_21b3dfd4b17fc631d7b0ccf82c8ae6bb
#
_entry.id   21b3dfd4b17fc631d7b0ccf82c8ae6bb
#
_cell.length_a   1.000
_cell.length_b   1.000
_cell.length_c   1.000
_cell.angle_alpha   90.00
_cell.angle_beta   90.00
_cell.angle_gamma   90.00
#
_symmetry.space_group_name_H-M   'P 1'
#
loop_
_entity.id
_entity.type
_entity.pdbx_description
1 polymer ?
#
loop_
_entity_poly.entity_id
_entity_poly.type
_entity_poly.pdbx_seq_one_letter_code
_entity_poly.pdbx_strand_id
1 'polypeptide(L)'
;MFNKVISILGTLILLVLAGCRDVAPISVEEPSTENRTITLNLDITTRADNGTDTPEKLRLWICDGSDNLIQYIENSPTWQASSTKGVDWITSLQAKIKTKEIESLNFYLVLNDAYSSVDDTSPISFNINDIAALKNTSFVLTNYGGDNKVPMTGTQNLTLEANKLEYDVSIDATRCVAKLGIYCTKSNSESKLTIKSITLGNIPDKGYLFETHVDNQINYTAETLSFKGEIKKIYTDAFPNNFEDFEKIEETSFTQVYYDYLQENLNGDGDIQIVDNEIADNKRYYIKLEYTLNGLDDEKIIYLSQMKRNLLSKIYIRINDATTINTYCQINSWTEHEMEVPAFE
;
A
#
# COMPACT_ATOMS: atom_id res chain seq x y z
N MET A 1 71.14 10.80 56.92
CA MET A 1 70.63 9.89 55.81
C MET A 1 69.29 10.37 55.18
N PHE A 2 68.48 11.10 55.96
CA PHE A 2 67.15 11.56 55.50
C PHE A 2 67.16 12.71 54.41
N ASN A 3 68.14 13.61 54.52
CA ASN A 3 68.19 14.78 53.58
C ASN A 3 68.59 14.45 52.12
N LYS A 4 69.26 13.32 51.89
CA LYS A 4 69.64 12.87 50.52
C LYS A 4 68.47 12.20 49.77
N VAL A 5 67.54 11.58 50.51
CA VAL A 5 66.37 10.92 49.92
C VAL A 5 65.35 11.91 49.42
N ILE A 6 65.16 13.04 50.14
CA ILE A 6 64.21 14.08 49.78
C ILE A 6 64.69 14.83 48.49
N SER A 7 66.03 15.01 48.34
CA SER A 7 66.55 15.67 47.11
C SER A 7 66.39 14.82 45.84
N ILE A 8 66.50 13.49 45.97
CA ILE A 8 66.32 12.61 44.81
C ILE A 8 64.83 12.50 44.43
N LEU A 9 63.92 12.52 45.45
CA LEU A 9 62.48 12.47 45.18
C LEU A 9 61.97 13.78 44.54
N GLY A 10 62.53 14.93 44.98
CA GLY A 10 62.18 16.24 44.38
C GLY A 10 62.64 16.35 42.93
N THR A 11 63.81 15.79 42.56
CA THR A 11 64.31 15.86 41.18
C THR A 11 63.57 14.89 40.29
N LEU A 12 63.07 13.79 40.81
CA LEU A 12 62.27 12.83 40.04
C LEU A 12 60.88 13.34 39.73
N ILE A 13 60.26 14.09 40.68
CA ILE A 13 58.95 14.71 40.48
C ILE A 13 59.03 15.86 39.46
N LEU A 14 60.12 16.66 39.42
CA LEU A 14 60.31 17.70 38.41
C LEU A 14 60.53 17.16 36.99
N LEU A 15 61.14 15.98 36.85
CA LEU A 15 61.35 15.34 35.54
C LEU A 15 60.06 14.76 34.95
N VAL A 16 59.08 14.40 35.79
CA VAL A 16 57.74 13.87 35.29
C VAL A 16 56.85 15.02 34.85
N LEU A 17 57.01 16.23 35.34
CA LEU A 17 56.20 17.39 34.95
C LEU A 17 56.72 18.08 33.63
N ALA A 18 57.93 17.80 33.21
CA ALA A 18 58.48 18.37 31.97
C ALA A 18 58.18 17.54 30.71
N GLY A 19 57.39 16.42 30.84
CA GLY A 19 57.01 15.52 29.77
C GLY A 19 55.62 15.74 29.18
N CYS A 20 54.82 16.68 29.69
CA CYS A 20 53.61 17.11 29.02
C CYS A 20 53.97 17.99 27.82
N ARG A 21 54.34 17.39 26.73
CA ARG A 21 54.20 18.04 25.41
C ARG A 21 52.70 18.34 25.29
N ASP A 22 52.36 19.60 25.07
CA ASP A 22 51.07 20.00 24.52
C ASP A 22 50.84 19.16 23.26
N VAL A 23 50.11 18.06 23.44
CA VAL A 23 49.41 17.48 22.34
C VAL A 23 48.38 18.54 21.95
N ALA A 24 48.65 19.28 20.92
CA ALA A 24 47.68 20.15 20.29
C ALA A 24 46.35 19.38 20.28
N PRO A 25 45.26 19.95 20.78
CA PRO A 25 43.98 19.28 20.70
C PRO A 25 43.84 18.87 19.22
N ILE A 26 43.60 17.56 19.01
CA ILE A 26 43.19 17.08 17.68
C ILE A 26 41.96 17.94 17.42
N SER A 27 42.14 18.94 16.52
CA SER A 27 40.99 19.65 15.99
C SER A 27 40.12 18.56 15.39
N VAL A 28 39.10 18.15 16.09
CA VAL A 28 37.98 17.50 15.44
C VAL A 28 37.54 18.56 14.45
N GLU A 29 37.91 18.41 13.18
CA GLU A 29 37.36 19.22 12.12
C GLU A 29 35.84 19.09 12.28
N GLU A 30 35.22 20.16 12.73
CA GLU A 30 33.77 20.26 12.66
C GLU A 30 33.43 19.93 11.20
N PRO A 31 32.46 19.04 10.95
CA PRO A 31 32.10 18.68 9.61
C PRO A 31 31.86 19.96 8.81
N SER A 32 32.70 20.20 7.81
CA SER A 32 32.64 21.43 7.03
C SER A 32 31.24 21.58 6.47
N THR A 33 30.57 22.68 6.78
CA THR A 33 29.26 23.07 6.23
C THR A 33 29.39 23.46 4.74
N GLU A 34 30.43 22.99 4.07
CA GLU A 34 30.67 23.27 2.67
C GLU A 34 29.62 22.61 1.77
N ASN A 35 29.21 23.36 0.75
CA ASN A 35 28.36 22.85 -0.32
C ASN A 35 28.98 21.59 -0.94
N ARG A 36 28.42 20.45 -0.62
CA ARG A 36 28.82 19.18 -1.27
C ARG A 36 27.78 18.76 -2.30
N THR A 37 28.24 18.09 -3.34
CA THR A 37 27.35 17.43 -4.29
C THR A 37 27.35 15.95 -3.96
N ILE A 38 26.18 15.37 -3.73
CA ILE A 38 26.03 13.93 -3.55
C ILE A 38 25.36 13.31 -4.77
N THR A 39 25.68 12.06 -5.03
CA THR A 39 25.06 11.23 -6.05
C THR A 39 24.09 10.26 -5.37
N LEU A 40 22.88 10.20 -5.87
CA LEU A 40 21.85 9.24 -5.43
C LEU A 40 21.64 8.24 -6.55
N ASN A 41 21.89 6.97 -6.29
CA ASN A 41 21.48 5.86 -7.13
C ASN A 41 20.12 5.39 -6.60
N LEU A 42 19.08 5.58 -7.38
CA LEU A 42 17.69 5.36 -6.98
C LEU A 42 17.19 4.10 -7.67
N ASP A 43 16.87 3.06 -6.91
CA ASP A 43 16.21 1.86 -7.37
C ASP A 43 14.74 1.91 -6.96
N ILE A 44 13.87 1.97 -7.96
CA ILE A 44 12.42 2.03 -7.76
C ILE A 44 11.82 0.68 -8.13
N THR A 45 11.15 0.08 -7.17
CA THR A 45 10.54 -1.23 -7.30
C THR A 45 9.03 -1.14 -7.10
N THR A 46 8.28 -2.00 -7.78
CA THR A 46 6.85 -2.14 -7.57
C THR A 46 6.39 -3.55 -7.88
N ARG A 47 5.25 -3.91 -7.31
CA ARG A 47 4.54 -5.16 -7.58
C ARG A 47 3.29 -4.82 -8.38
N ALA A 48 3.45 -4.70 -9.69
CA ALA A 48 2.36 -4.42 -10.61
C ALA A 48 2.08 -5.66 -11.46
N ASP A 49 0.81 -6.01 -11.63
CA ASP A 49 0.42 -7.06 -12.57
C ASP A 49 0.63 -6.58 -14.01
N ASN A 50 0.81 -7.53 -14.92
CA ASN A 50 0.79 -7.22 -16.36
C ASN A 50 -0.60 -6.71 -16.73
N GLY A 51 -0.69 -5.44 -17.16
CA GLY A 51 -1.96 -4.87 -17.60
C GLY A 51 -2.27 -3.50 -17.04
N THR A 52 -3.41 -3.36 -16.36
CA THR A 52 -3.97 -2.05 -15.96
C THR A 52 -3.17 -1.28 -14.91
N ASP A 53 -2.24 -1.91 -14.23
CA ASP A 53 -1.44 -1.28 -13.17
C ASP A 53 0.07 -1.31 -13.43
N THR A 54 0.49 -1.67 -14.65
CA THR A 54 1.89 -1.55 -15.07
C THR A 54 2.38 -0.12 -14.89
N PRO A 55 3.54 0.12 -14.25
CA PRO A 55 4.04 1.47 -14.06
C PRO A 55 4.50 2.08 -15.40
N GLU A 56 4.08 3.30 -15.67
CA GLU A 56 4.42 4.02 -16.91
C GLU A 56 5.07 5.38 -16.64
N LYS A 57 4.41 6.21 -15.83
CA LYS A 57 4.83 7.57 -15.54
C LYS A 57 5.37 7.67 -14.12
N LEU A 58 6.50 8.32 -13.98
CA LEU A 58 7.19 8.48 -12.71
C LEU A 58 7.29 9.96 -12.35
N ARG A 59 6.94 10.31 -11.12
CA ARG A 59 7.16 11.61 -10.50
C ARG A 59 7.80 11.39 -9.14
N LEU A 60 8.95 12.02 -8.94
CA LEU A 60 9.72 11.89 -7.71
C LEU A 60 10.08 13.27 -7.16
N TRP A 61 9.69 13.53 -5.93
CA TRP A 61 10.10 14.69 -5.15
C TRP A 61 11.23 14.28 -4.21
N ILE A 62 12.34 14.99 -4.26
CA ILE A 62 13.46 14.87 -3.33
C ILE A 62 13.46 16.14 -2.49
N CYS A 63 13.22 15.99 -1.20
CA CYS A 63 13.08 17.09 -0.25
C CYS A 63 14.15 16.99 0.84
N ASP A 64 14.40 18.09 1.56
CA ASP A 64 15.14 18.04 2.80
C ASP A 64 14.30 17.41 3.94
N GLY A 65 14.89 17.23 5.12
CA GLY A 65 14.21 16.64 6.27
C GLY A 65 13.00 17.45 6.79
N SER A 66 12.85 18.71 6.33
CA SER A 66 11.71 19.60 6.63
C SER A 66 10.70 19.69 5.49
N ASP A 67 10.80 18.81 4.51
CA ASP A 67 9.94 18.75 3.31
C ASP A 67 10.07 19.97 2.36
N ASN A 68 11.17 20.72 2.42
CA ASN A 68 11.45 21.71 1.37
C ASN A 68 11.98 21.02 0.13
N LEU A 69 11.40 21.33 -1.03
CA LEU A 69 11.80 20.71 -2.30
C LEU A 69 13.23 21.07 -2.67
N ILE A 70 14.06 20.05 -2.93
CA ILE A 70 15.39 20.17 -3.47
C ILE A 70 15.40 19.92 -4.98
N GLN A 71 14.74 18.84 -5.40
CA GLN A 71 14.66 18.43 -6.80
C GLN A 71 13.35 17.71 -7.10
N TYR A 72 12.80 17.97 -8.27
CA TYR A 72 11.68 17.23 -8.85
C TYR A 72 12.13 16.53 -10.13
N ILE A 73 11.73 15.27 -10.27
CA ILE A 73 12.01 14.45 -11.46
C ILE A 73 10.68 13.93 -11.98
N GLU A 74 10.41 14.18 -13.26
CA GLU A 74 9.26 13.60 -13.97
C GLU A 74 9.77 12.98 -15.27
N ASN A 75 9.51 11.69 -15.47
CA ASN A 75 9.82 11.00 -16.69
C ASN A 75 8.96 9.75 -16.91
N SER A 76 9.18 9.06 -18.03
CA SER A 76 8.61 7.75 -18.34
C SER A 76 9.77 6.77 -18.55
N PRO A 77 10.31 6.21 -17.47
CA PRO A 77 11.49 5.35 -17.56
C PRO A 77 11.15 4.02 -18.21
N THR A 78 12.16 3.32 -18.69
CA THR A 78 12.02 1.94 -19.10
C THR A 78 11.96 1.06 -17.85
N TRP A 79 10.90 0.32 -17.71
CA TRP A 79 10.71 -0.65 -16.64
C TRP A 79 11.21 -2.03 -17.09
N GLN A 80 11.84 -2.75 -16.18
CA GLN A 80 12.34 -4.09 -16.41
C GLN A 80 11.59 -5.07 -15.51
N ALA A 81 11.16 -6.20 -16.09
CA ALA A 81 10.61 -7.29 -15.28
C ALA A 81 11.72 -7.83 -14.36
N SER A 82 11.41 -7.94 -13.09
CA SER A 82 12.33 -8.47 -12.08
C SER A 82 12.14 -9.98 -11.94
N SER A 83 13.27 -10.70 -11.79
CA SER A 83 13.27 -12.11 -11.41
C SER A 83 13.25 -12.30 -9.88
N THR A 84 13.30 -11.24 -9.11
CA THR A 84 13.31 -11.29 -7.65
C THR A 84 11.88 -11.54 -7.14
N LYS A 85 11.72 -12.54 -6.30
CA LYS A 85 10.41 -12.87 -5.73
C LYS A 85 9.81 -11.68 -4.98
N GLY A 86 8.60 -11.29 -5.37
CA GLY A 86 7.84 -10.19 -4.76
C GLY A 86 8.16 -8.80 -5.30
N VAL A 87 8.95 -8.70 -6.38
CA VAL A 87 9.18 -7.47 -7.14
C VAL A 87 8.95 -7.78 -8.61
N ASP A 88 7.93 -7.19 -9.21
CA ASP A 88 7.57 -7.50 -10.61
C ASP A 88 8.24 -6.56 -11.60
N TRP A 89 8.46 -5.30 -11.19
CA TRP A 89 9.07 -4.27 -12.03
C TRP A 89 10.11 -3.46 -11.27
N ILE A 90 11.21 -3.14 -11.96
CA ILE A 90 12.29 -2.31 -11.43
C ILE A 90 12.72 -1.29 -12.48
N THR A 91 13.06 -0.09 -12.03
CA THR A 91 13.79 0.91 -12.80
C THR A 91 14.81 1.60 -11.92
N SER A 92 15.93 2.01 -12.51
CA SER A 92 17.00 2.71 -11.80
C SER A 92 17.21 4.09 -12.40
N LEU A 93 17.39 5.08 -11.52
CA LEU A 93 17.66 6.47 -11.87
C LEU A 93 18.86 6.97 -11.09
N GLN A 94 19.52 7.99 -11.62
CA GLN A 94 20.57 8.70 -10.90
C GLN A 94 20.22 10.18 -10.77
N ALA A 95 20.36 10.72 -9.56
CA ALA A 95 20.22 12.13 -9.29
C ALA A 95 21.48 12.68 -8.63
N LYS A 96 21.82 13.94 -8.94
CA LYS A 96 22.90 14.68 -8.29
C LYS A 96 22.31 15.90 -7.62
N ILE A 97 22.47 16.00 -6.33
CA ILE A 97 21.92 17.10 -5.54
C ILE A 97 23.03 17.84 -4.79
N LYS A 98 22.87 19.16 -4.65
CA LYS A 98 23.72 19.98 -3.80
C LYS A 98 23.12 20.03 -2.41
N THR A 99 23.89 19.62 -1.43
CA THR A 99 23.49 19.64 -0.03
C THR A 99 24.33 20.66 0.74
N LYS A 100 23.65 21.58 1.43
CA LYS A 100 24.28 22.48 2.37
C LYS A 100 23.46 22.38 3.67
N GLU A 101 24.11 21.96 4.75
CA GLU A 101 23.47 21.83 6.06
C GLU A 101 22.26 20.89 6.08
N ILE A 102 22.18 19.96 5.10
CA ILE A 102 21.10 18.98 5.00
C ILE A 102 21.56 17.70 5.70
N GLU A 103 20.80 17.26 6.71
CA GLU A 103 21.08 16.05 7.48
C GLU A 103 20.32 14.83 6.97
N SER A 104 19.16 15.05 6.35
CA SER A 104 18.33 13.96 5.81
C SER A 104 17.56 14.40 4.58
N LEU A 105 17.17 13.41 3.79
CA LEU A 105 16.32 13.56 2.60
C LEU A 105 15.05 12.76 2.76
N ASN A 106 13.94 13.36 2.32
CA ASN A 106 12.66 12.69 2.17
C ASN A 106 12.37 12.52 0.68
N PHE A 107 11.93 11.32 0.31
CA PHE A 107 11.54 10.96 -1.05
C PHE A 107 10.04 10.68 -1.09
N TYR A 108 9.35 11.28 -2.06
CA TYR A 108 7.93 11.04 -2.34
C TYR A 108 7.79 10.64 -3.79
N LEU A 109 7.34 9.42 -4.02
CA LEU A 109 7.18 8.84 -5.35
C LEU A 109 5.71 8.70 -5.68
N VAL A 110 5.33 9.11 -6.89
CA VAL A 110 4.03 8.82 -7.51
C VAL A 110 4.27 8.19 -8.86
N LEU A 111 3.72 7.00 -9.07
CA LEU A 111 3.68 6.32 -10.36
C LEU A 111 2.27 6.38 -10.91
N ASN A 112 2.18 6.50 -12.23
CA ASN A 112 0.95 6.63 -13.00
C ASN A 112 0.19 7.93 -12.71
N ASP A 113 -0.94 8.12 -13.36
CA ASP A 113 -1.77 9.31 -13.20
C ASP A 113 -2.90 9.07 -12.18
N ALA A 114 -3.31 10.12 -11.51
CA ALA A 114 -4.45 10.15 -10.59
C ALA A 114 -5.46 11.18 -11.07
N TYR A 115 -6.75 10.97 -10.81
CA TYR A 115 -7.85 11.80 -11.28
C TYR A 115 -8.65 12.33 -10.10
N SER A 116 -9.08 13.60 -10.16
CA SER A 116 -9.76 14.28 -9.06
C SER A 116 -11.26 14.06 -9.02
N SER A 117 -11.88 13.69 -10.14
CA SER A 117 -13.32 13.44 -10.26
C SER A 117 -13.65 12.38 -11.31
N VAL A 118 -14.87 11.87 -11.25
CA VAL A 118 -15.38 10.84 -12.18
C VAL A 118 -15.37 11.30 -13.65
N ASP A 119 -15.69 12.58 -13.86
CA ASP A 119 -15.84 13.16 -15.19
C ASP A 119 -14.54 13.86 -15.66
N ASP A 120 -13.52 13.87 -14.84
CA ASP A 120 -12.23 14.49 -15.16
C ASP A 120 -11.40 13.54 -16.01
N THR A 121 -11.21 13.89 -17.25
CA THR A 121 -10.35 13.14 -18.19
C THR A 121 -8.89 13.56 -18.12
N SER A 122 -8.58 14.59 -17.34
CA SER A 122 -7.23 15.11 -17.15
C SER A 122 -6.62 14.63 -15.84
N PRO A 123 -5.38 14.16 -15.83
CA PRO A 123 -4.67 13.82 -14.60
C PRO A 123 -4.56 15.03 -13.66
N ILE A 124 -4.48 14.77 -12.37
CA ILE A 124 -4.21 15.78 -11.35
C ILE A 124 -2.89 16.49 -11.68
N SER A 125 -2.94 17.81 -11.73
CA SER A 125 -1.74 18.65 -11.84
C SER A 125 -1.22 18.96 -10.45
N PHE A 126 -0.04 18.45 -10.12
CA PHE A 126 0.58 18.66 -8.81
C PHE A 126 1.25 20.03 -8.72
N ASN A 127 1.03 20.75 -7.63
CA ASN A 127 1.92 21.85 -7.26
C ASN A 127 3.21 21.26 -6.70
N ILE A 128 4.27 21.23 -7.51
CA ILE A 128 5.53 20.55 -7.18
C ILE A 128 6.23 21.12 -5.94
N ASN A 129 5.94 22.37 -5.56
CA ASN A 129 6.55 23.03 -4.40
C ASN A 129 5.74 22.88 -3.11
N ASP A 130 4.57 22.25 -3.15
CA ASP A 130 3.69 22.10 -2.00
C ASP A 130 3.58 20.62 -1.61
N ILE A 131 4.52 20.18 -0.78
CA ILE A 131 4.58 18.79 -0.30
C ILE A 131 3.41 18.48 0.64
N ALA A 132 2.90 19.48 1.37
CA ALA A 132 1.73 19.27 2.22
C ALA A 132 0.48 18.99 1.37
N ALA A 133 0.28 19.74 0.28
CA ALA A 133 -0.79 19.46 -0.67
C ALA A 133 -0.60 18.09 -1.36
N LEU A 134 0.64 17.74 -1.75
CA LEU A 134 0.95 16.42 -2.32
C LEU A 134 0.52 15.29 -1.39
N LYS A 135 0.89 15.34 -0.11
CA LYS A 135 0.52 14.34 0.90
C LYS A 135 -0.98 14.20 1.10
N ASN A 136 -1.72 15.29 0.93
CA ASN A 136 -3.17 15.34 1.09
C ASN A 136 -3.94 15.16 -0.23
N THR A 137 -3.24 14.81 -1.32
CA THR A 137 -3.90 14.62 -2.62
C THR A 137 -4.84 13.43 -2.58
N SER A 138 -6.12 13.69 -2.84
CA SER A 138 -7.15 12.67 -3.01
C SER A 138 -7.39 12.37 -4.49
N PHE A 139 -7.87 11.17 -4.79
CA PHE A 139 -8.21 10.72 -6.14
C PHE A 139 -9.49 9.88 -6.14
N VAL A 140 -10.13 9.76 -7.30
CA VAL A 140 -11.29 8.91 -7.53
C VAL A 140 -10.91 7.68 -8.34
N LEU A 141 -11.66 6.58 -8.18
CA LEU A 141 -11.34 5.28 -8.80
C LEU A 141 -11.96 5.09 -10.19
N THR A 142 -12.95 5.88 -10.53
CA THR A 142 -13.83 5.63 -11.70
C THR A 142 -13.19 5.78 -13.07
N ASN A 143 -12.01 6.37 -13.16
CA ASN A 143 -11.31 6.57 -14.43
C ASN A 143 -10.23 5.52 -14.71
N TYR A 144 -10.16 4.46 -13.92
CA TYR A 144 -9.16 3.40 -14.11
C TYR A 144 -9.75 2.21 -14.84
N GLY A 145 -8.98 1.69 -15.77
CA GLY A 145 -9.34 0.62 -16.68
C GLY A 145 -8.89 0.94 -18.10
N GLY A 146 -8.81 -0.06 -18.99
CA GLY A 146 -8.27 0.13 -20.33
C GLY A 146 -6.83 0.63 -20.31
N ASP A 147 -6.61 1.86 -20.82
CA ASP A 147 -5.26 2.45 -20.89
C ASP A 147 -4.85 3.21 -19.61
N ASN A 148 -5.80 3.49 -18.70
CA ASN A 148 -5.49 4.20 -17.47
C ASN A 148 -5.01 3.22 -16.38
N LYS A 149 -3.85 3.53 -15.82
CA LYS A 149 -3.20 2.71 -14.81
C LYS A 149 -3.50 3.24 -13.41
N VAL A 150 -3.68 2.32 -12.45
CA VAL A 150 -3.90 2.74 -11.04
C VAL A 150 -2.67 3.46 -10.48
N PRO A 151 -2.87 4.50 -9.67
CA PRO A 151 -1.74 5.20 -9.04
C PRO A 151 -1.07 4.33 -7.99
N MET A 152 0.26 4.48 -7.92
CA MET A 152 1.09 3.86 -6.88
C MET A 152 1.93 4.92 -6.22
N THR A 153 2.25 4.73 -4.95
CA THR A 153 3.10 5.66 -4.20
C THR A 153 4.13 4.93 -3.38
N GLY A 154 5.24 5.60 -3.14
CA GLY A 154 6.29 5.15 -2.25
C GLY A 154 6.90 6.33 -1.51
N THR A 155 7.41 6.08 -0.32
CA THR A 155 8.15 7.05 0.48
C THR A 155 9.42 6.43 1.01
N GLN A 156 10.48 7.21 1.11
CA GLN A 156 11.73 6.80 1.73
C GLN A 156 12.35 7.99 2.45
N ASN A 157 13.06 7.70 3.54
CA ASN A 157 13.90 8.67 4.23
C ASN A 157 15.36 8.19 4.17
N LEU A 158 16.28 9.13 3.99
CA LEU A 158 17.70 8.88 3.97
C LEU A 158 18.42 9.86 4.89
N THR A 159 19.15 9.35 5.88
CA THR A 159 20.06 10.15 6.70
C THR A 159 21.40 10.30 5.97
N LEU A 160 21.91 11.51 5.89
CA LEU A 160 23.17 11.83 5.22
C LEU A 160 24.35 11.77 6.20
N GLU A 161 25.39 11.05 5.81
CA GLU A 161 26.66 10.96 6.54
C GLU A 161 27.62 12.06 6.09
N ALA A 162 28.40 12.62 7.01
CA ALA A 162 29.24 13.82 6.77
C ALA A 162 30.18 13.71 5.56
N ASN A 163 30.80 12.55 5.34
CA ASN A 163 31.85 12.38 4.33
C ASN A 163 31.43 11.45 3.17
N LYS A 164 30.18 11.02 3.14
CA LYS A 164 29.67 10.12 2.11
C LYS A 164 29.09 10.92 0.95
N LEU A 165 29.55 10.65 -0.27
CA LEU A 165 29.15 11.38 -1.47
C LEU A 165 28.26 10.56 -2.42
N GLU A 166 28.05 9.28 -2.12
CA GLU A 166 27.25 8.38 -2.95
C GLU A 166 26.33 7.54 -2.07
N TYR A 167 25.06 7.44 -2.44
CA TYR A 167 24.05 6.72 -1.70
C TYR A 167 23.21 5.89 -2.66
N ASP A 168 22.95 4.65 -2.25
CA ASP A 168 21.96 3.79 -2.88
C ASP A 168 20.65 3.91 -2.09
N VAL A 169 19.56 4.20 -2.79
CA VAL A 169 18.23 4.45 -2.21
C VAL A 169 17.22 3.56 -2.92
N SER A 170 16.56 2.68 -2.17
CA SER A 170 15.48 1.85 -2.69
C SER A 170 14.13 2.42 -2.26
N ILE A 171 13.21 2.58 -3.22
CA ILE A 171 11.86 3.07 -2.98
C ILE A 171 10.87 2.04 -3.52
N ASP A 172 10.13 1.42 -2.61
CA ASP A 172 9.08 0.48 -2.96
C ASP A 172 7.75 1.22 -3.16
N ALA A 173 7.21 1.11 -4.37
CA ALA A 173 5.91 1.68 -4.71
C ALA A 173 4.79 0.65 -4.52
N THR A 174 3.73 1.06 -3.86
CA THR A 174 2.53 0.25 -3.62
C THR A 174 1.30 0.93 -4.22
N ARG A 175 0.34 0.11 -4.66
CA ARG A 175 -0.93 0.62 -5.20
C ARG A 175 -1.71 1.40 -4.14
N CYS A 176 -2.32 2.50 -4.53
CA CYS A 176 -3.14 3.33 -3.65
C CYS A 176 -4.57 2.79 -3.47
N VAL A 177 -4.87 1.65 -4.06
CA VAL A 177 -6.19 1.01 -4.09
C VAL A 177 -6.15 -0.39 -3.49
N ALA A 178 -7.30 -0.90 -3.06
CA ALA A 178 -7.55 -2.30 -2.72
C ALA A 178 -8.14 -3.05 -3.93
N LYS A 179 -8.24 -4.37 -3.84
CA LYS A 179 -8.96 -5.19 -4.80
C LYS A 179 -9.88 -6.16 -4.06
N LEU A 180 -11.09 -6.38 -4.59
CA LEU A 180 -12.09 -7.24 -3.98
C LEU A 180 -12.58 -8.28 -4.99
N GLY A 181 -12.52 -9.56 -4.61
CA GLY A 181 -13.19 -10.66 -5.27
C GLY A 181 -14.37 -11.17 -4.42
N ILE A 182 -15.54 -11.35 -5.01
CA ILE A 182 -16.69 -11.96 -4.34
C ILE A 182 -17.07 -13.23 -5.09
N TYR A 183 -17.16 -14.32 -4.34
CA TYR A 183 -17.36 -15.67 -4.86
C TYR A 183 -18.52 -16.33 -4.13
N CYS A 184 -19.53 -16.81 -4.89
CA CYS A 184 -20.74 -17.41 -4.33
C CYS A 184 -20.87 -18.87 -4.70
N THR A 185 -21.37 -19.69 -3.76
CA THR A 185 -21.66 -21.12 -3.95
C THR A 185 -22.90 -21.52 -3.14
N LYS A 186 -23.36 -22.74 -3.34
CA LYS A 186 -24.43 -23.38 -2.53
C LYS A 186 -23.93 -24.65 -1.89
N SER A 187 -24.61 -25.11 -0.83
CA SER A 187 -24.19 -26.27 -0.03
C SER A 187 -24.54 -27.62 -0.63
N ASN A 188 -25.53 -27.69 -1.53
CA ASN A 188 -25.96 -28.97 -2.11
C ASN A 188 -26.49 -28.79 -3.55
N SER A 189 -26.56 -29.90 -4.30
CA SER A 189 -26.98 -29.92 -5.70
C SER A 189 -28.46 -29.66 -5.90
N GLU A 190 -29.30 -30.01 -4.92
CA GLU A 190 -30.76 -29.95 -5.05
C GLU A 190 -31.30 -28.55 -4.82
N SER A 191 -30.56 -27.71 -4.11
CA SER A 191 -30.96 -26.34 -3.89
C SER A 191 -30.89 -25.52 -5.19
N LYS A 192 -31.98 -24.79 -5.47
CA LYS A 192 -32.05 -23.83 -6.54
C LYS A 192 -31.78 -22.43 -5.97
N LEU A 193 -30.55 -21.92 -6.17
CA LEU A 193 -30.12 -20.61 -5.69
C LEU A 193 -30.01 -19.63 -6.85
N THR A 194 -30.72 -18.51 -6.77
CA THR A 194 -30.65 -17.43 -7.78
C THR A 194 -30.35 -16.11 -7.08
N ILE A 195 -29.26 -15.45 -7.42
CA ILE A 195 -28.95 -14.10 -6.97
C ILE A 195 -29.80 -13.10 -7.76
N LYS A 196 -30.55 -12.28 -7.04
CA LYS A 196 -31.40 -11.21 -7.59
C LYS A 196 -30.65 -9.91 -7.71
N SER A 197 -29.92 -9.53 -6.67
CA SER A 197 -29.03 -8.38 -6.66
C SER A 197 -27.90 -8.57 -5.66
N ILE A 198 -26.79 -7.91 -5.93
CA ILE A 198 -25.68 -7.74 -5.00
C ILE A 198 -25.42 -6.24 -4.91
N THR A 199 -25.47 -5.69 -3.70
CA THR A 199 -25.12 -4.30 -3.46
C THR A 199 -23.85 -4.26 -2.62
N LEU A 200 -22.82 -3.56 -3.12
CA LEU A 200 -21.65 -3.18 -2.35
C LEU A 200 -21.91 -1.80 -1.77
N GLY A 201 -21.83 -1.65 -0.48
CA GLY A 201 -22.14 -0.41 0.20
C GLY A 201 -21.01 0.13 1.05
N ASN A 202 -21.13 1.39 1.44
CA ASN A 202 -20.11 2.17 2.12
C ASN A 202 -18.81 2.29 1.32
N ILE A 203 -18.95 2.48 0.00
CA ILE A 203 -17.84 2.74 -0.90
C ILE A 203 -17.39 4.19 -0.69
N PRO A 204 -16.13 4.46 -0.29
CA PRO A 204 -15.60 5.81 -0.21
C PRO A 204 -15.62 6.49 -1.57
N ASP A 205 -16.05 7.75 -1.63
CA ASP A 205 -16.10 8.55 -2.87
C ASP A 205 -14.70 8.96 -3.36
N LYS A 206 -13.69 8.87 -2.51
CA LYS A 206 -12.29 9.20 -2.83
C LYS A 206 -11.32 8.39 -1.99
N GLY A 207 -10.13 8.19 -2.50
CA GLY A 207 -8.94 7.70 -1.78
C GLY A 207 -7.86 8.77 -1.71
N TYR A 208 -6.75 8.48 -1.03
CA TYR A 208 -5.60 9.36 -0.92
C TYR A 208 -4.35 8.70 -1.50
N LEU A 209 -3.47 9.49 -2.13
CA LEU A 209 -2.26 8.95 -2.74
C LEU A 209 -1.31 8.36 -1.70
N PHE A 210 -1.01 9.09 -0.62
CA PHE A 210 -0.05 8.63 0.38
C PHE A 210 -0.71 7.94 1.55
N GLU A 211 -1.14 8.62 2.56
CA GLU A 211 -1.77 8.01 3.72
C GLU A 211 -3.29 8.15 3.65
N THR A 212 -3.99 7.12 4.10
CA THR A 212 -5.43 7.23 4.26
C THR A 212 -5.72 8.02 5.51
N HIS A 213 -6.28 9.19 5.32
CA HIS A 213 -6.82 9.97 6.44
C HIS A 213 -8.21 9.45 6.77
N VAL A 214 -8.45 9.15 8.05
CA VAL A 214 -9.82 8.98 8.56
C VAL A 214 -10.43 10.38 8.57
N ASP A 215 -10.93 10.80 7.41
CA ASP A 215 -11.44 12.15 7.20
C ASP A 215 -12.95 12.19 7.31
N ASN A 216 -13.47 13.16 8.04
CA ASN A 216 -14.90 13.47 8.09
C ASN A 216 -15.45 13.98 6.76
N GLN A 217 -14.60 14.18 5.74
CA GLN A 217 -14.96 14.65 4.40
C GLN A 217 -15.13 13.52 3.38
N ILE A 218 -14.97 12.25 3.77
CA ILE A 218 -15.25 11.11 2.91
C ILE A 218 -16.76 10.85 2.93
N ASN A 219 -17.40 10.91 1.75
CA ASN A 219 -18.76 10.45 1.59
C ASN A 219 -18.75 8.96 1.20
N TYR A 220 -19.83 8.28 1.55
CA TYR A 220 -19.99 6.87 1.27
C TYR A 220 -21.20 6.64 0.38
N THR A 221 -21.03 5.81 -0.63
CA THR A 221 -22.06 5.47 -1.61
C THR A 221 -22.32 3.97 -1.60
N ALA A 222 -23.32 3.54 -2.35
CA ALA A 222 -23.60 2.13 -2.60
C ALA A 222 -23.80 1.91 -4.09
N GLU A 223 -23.32 0.77 -4.59
CA GLU A 223 -23.42 0.35 -5.97
C GLU A 223 -24.07 -1.01 -6.08
N THR A 224 -24.99 -1.19 -7.04
CA THR A 224 -25.54 -2.51 -7.37
C THR A 224 -24.68 -3.13 -8.46
N LEU A 225 -24.07 -4.26 -8.14
CA LEU A 225 -23.19 -4.99 -9.07
C LEU A 225 -23.98 -5.63 -10.21
N SER A 226 -23.31 -5.84 -11.33
CA SER A 226 -23.93 -6.32 -12.57
C SER A 226 -24.40 -7.78 -12.50
N PHE A 227 -23.78 -8.62 -11.65
CA PHE A 227 -24.11 -10.04 -11.60
C PHE A 227 -25.54 -10.29 -11.11
N LYS A 228 -26.30 -11.02 -11.92
CA LYS A 228 -27.63 -11.60 -11.60
C LYS A 228 -27.71 -12.95 -12.24
N GLY A 229 -28.14 -13.97 -11.50
CA GLY A 229 -28.31 -15.29 -12.09
C GLY A 229 -28.26 -16.45 -11.11
N GLU A 230 -28.37 -17.64 -11.68
CA GLU A 230 -28.35 -18.88 -10.92
C GLU A 230 -26.91 -19.28 -10.53
N ILE A 231 -26.74 -19.62 -9.26
CA ILE A 231 -25.49 -20.19 -8.72
C ILE A 231 -25.57 -21.72 -8.89
N LYS A 232 -24.74 -22.24 -9.80
CA LYS A 232 -24.67 -23.67 -10.12
C LYS A 232 -23.56 -24.39 -9.36
N LYS A 233 -22.53 -23.67 -8.92
CA LYS A 233 -21.38 -24.24 -8.22
C LYS A 233 -21.75 -24.69 -6.82
N ILE A 234 -21.11 -25.77 -6.38
CA ILE A 234 -21.40 -26.44 -5.09
C ILE A 234 -20.10 -26.61 -4.34
N TYR A 235 -20.12 -26.25 -3.07
CA TYR A 235 -19.01 -26.47 -2.15
C TYR A 235 -19.56 -27.09 -0.84
N THR A 236 -19.22 -28.35 -0.58
CA THR A 236 -19.76 -29.15 0.54
C THR A 236 -18.83 -29.21 1.74
N ASP A 237 -17.55 -28.95 1.54
CA ASP A 237 -16.54 -29.04 2.61
C ASP A 237 -16.73 -27.98 3.69
N ALA A 238 -16.17 -28.22 4.85
CA ALA A 238 -16.23 -27.25 5.93
C ALA A 238 -15.51 -25.95 5.53
N PHE A 239 -16.14 -24.81 5.83
CA PHE A 239 -15.43 -23.53 5.72
C PHE A 239 -14.35 -23.46 6.81
N PRO A 240 -13.17 -22.89 6.50
CA PRO A 240 -12.15 -22.66 7.51
C PRO A 240 -12.71 -21.84 8.68
N ASN A 241 -12.40 -22.26 9.91
CA ASN A 241 -12.86 -21.59 11.11
C ASN A 241 -12.01 -20.38 11.50
N ASN A 242 -10.80 -20.28 10.94
CA ASN A 242 -9.84 -19.19 11.19
C ASN A 242 -9.44 -18.54 9.89
N PHE A 243 -9.38 -17.21 9.87
CA PHE A 243 -8.89 -16.41 8.74
C PHE A 243 -7.38 -16.55 8.52
N GLU A 244 -6.65 -17.11 9.49
CA GLU A 244 -5.20 -17.31 9.46
C GLU A 244 -4.79 -18.68 8.91
N ASP A 245 -5.67 -19.66 8.92
CA ASP A 245 -5.40 -20.97 8.34
C ASP A 245 -5.66 -20.93 6.85
N PHE A 246 -4.60 -20.75 6.08
CA PHE A 246 -4.56 -20.75 4.62
C PHE A 246 -4.86 -22.13 4.00
N GLU A 247 -5.89 -22.82 4.46
CA GLU A 247 -6.42 -23.92 3.68
C GLU A 247 -7.01 -23.35 2.40
N LYS A 248 -6.44 -23.77 1.31
CA LYS A 248 -6.78 -23.26 -0.02
C LYS A 248 -8.20 -23.69 -0.37
N ILE A 249 -9.16 -22.76 -0.26
CA ILE A 249 -10.50 -22.98 -0.80
C ILE A 249 -10.35 -23.23 -2.30
N GLU A 250 -10.97 -24.28 -2.79
CA GLU A 250 -11.01 -24.56 -4.23
C GLU A 250 -11.93 -23.55 -4.92
N GLU A 251 -11.34 -22.49 -5.45
CA GLU A 251 -12.05 -21.36 -6.08
C GLU A 251 -12.93 -21.82 -7.25
N THR A 252 -12.55 -22.90 -7.94
CA THR A 252 -13.34 -23.49 -9.03
C THR A 252 -14.71 -23.99 -8.58
N SER A 253 -14.93 -24.24 -7.29
CA SER A 253 -16.22 -24.61 -6.69
C SER A 253 -17.13 -23.41 -6.38
N PHE A 254 -16.71 -22.22 -6.78
CA PHE A 254 -17.46 -20.98 -6.58
C PHE A 254 -17.71 -20.28 -7.91
N THR A 255 -18.78 -19.47 -7.94
CA THR A 255 -19.06 -18.54 -9.04
C THR A 255 -18.53 -17.19 -8.65
N GLN A 256 -17.58 -16.66 -9.40
CA GLN A 256 -17.12 -15.29 -9.24
C GLN A 256 -18.25 -14.35 -9.67
N VAL A 257 -18.69 -13.50 -8.75
CA VAL A 257 -19.80 -12.55 -8.97
C VAL A 257 -19.33 -11.10 -9.04
N TYR A 258 -18.14 -10.84 -8.55
CA TYR A 258 -17.47 -9.53 -8.61
C TYR A 258 -15.96 -9.70 -8.51
N TYR A 259 -15.21 -8.86 -9.21
CA TYR A 259 -13.75 -8.78 -9.12
C TYR A 259 -13.28 -7.45 -9.69
N ASP A 260 -12.92 -6.50 -8.82
CA ASP A 260 -12.53 -5.17 -9.25
C ASP A 260 -11.75 -4.41 -8.18
N TYR A 261 -11.21 -3.26 -8.57
CA TYR A 261 -10.55 -2.30 -7.68
C TYR A 261 -11.55 -1.59 -6.76
N LEU A 262 -11.10 -1.29 -5.55
CA LEU A 262 -11.84 -0.49 -4.58
C LEU A 262 -10.95 0.57 -3.94
N GLN A 263 -11.55 1.66 -3.51
CA GLN A 263 -10.88 2.59 -2.60
C GLN A 263 -10.54 1.89 -1.29
N GLU A 264 -9.42 2.29 -0.68
CA GLU A 264 -9.09 1.86 0.66
C GLU A 264 -10.16 2.32 1.65
N ASN A 265 -10.58 1.43 2.56
CA ASN A 265 -11.49 1.75 3.63
C ASN A 265 -11.00 1.08 4.92
N LEU A 266 -10.47 1.87 5.83
CA LEU A 266 -9.92 1.40 7.12
C LEU A 266 -10.97 1.35 8.24
N ASN A 267 -12.24 1.64 7.93
CA ASN A 267 -13.32 1.46 8.90
C ASN A 267 -13.59 -0.01 9.12
N GLY A 268 -13.72 -0.40 10.38
CA GLY A 268 -13.99 -1.77 10.81
C GLY A 268 -12.78 -2.41 11.48
N ASP A 269 -13.07 -3.11 12.55
CA ASP A 269 -12.11 -3.90 13.32
C ASP A 269 -12.41 -5.38 13.12
N GLY A 270 -11.36 -6.18 12.94
CA GLY A 270 -11.45 -7.63 13.00
C GLY A 270 -12.29 -8.28 11.91
N ASP A 271 -12.95 -9.36 12.28
CA ASP A 271 -13.54 -10.33 11.39
C ASP A 271 -14.77 -9.83 10.61
N ILE A 272 -15.03 -10.48 9.48
CA ILE A 272 -16.29 -10.36 8.75
C ILE A 272 -17.42 -10.83 9.66
N GLN A 273 -18.42 -9.97 9.83
CA GLN A 273 -19.61 -10.29 10.62
C GLN A 273 -20.84 -10.28 9.73
N ILE A 274 -21.69 -11.28 9.93
CA ILE A 274 -23.03 -11.26 9.39
C ILE A 274 -23.91 -10.62 10.45
N VAL A 275 -24.58 -9.53 10.10
CA VAL A 275 -25.53 -8.86 10.98
C VAL A 275 -26.91 -9.00 10.36
N ASP A 276 -27.81 -9.70 11.05
CA ASP A 276 -29.18 -9.81 10.60
C ASP A 276 -29.90 -8.46 10.80
N ASN A 277 -30.24 -7.82 9.69
CA ASN A 277 -31.21 -6.70 9.54
C ASN A 277 -30.85 -5.32 10.08
N GLU A 278 -29.70 -5.06 10.67
CA GLU A 278 -29.29 -3.69 11.02
C GLU A 278 -28.01 -3.28 10.30
N ILE A 279 -28.11 -2.26 9.47
CA ILE A 279 -26.93 -1.55 8.94
C ILE A 279 -26.37 -0.74 10.10
N ALA A 280 -25.35 -1.25 10.76
CA ALA A 280 -24.61 -0.44 11.72
C ALA A 280 -23.99 0.73 10.96
N ASP A 281 -24.16 1.96 11.44
CA ASP A 281 -23.57 3.17 10.88
C ASP A 281 -22.07 3.26 11.25
N ASN A 282 -21.29 2.26 10.80
CA ASN A 282 -19.86 2.14 11.09
C ASN A 282 -18.97 2.44 9.89
N LYS A 283 -19.56 2.86 8.77
CA LYS A 283 -18.84 3.19 7.52
C LYS A 283 -17.98 2.05 6.94
N ARG A 284 -18.15 0.81 7.42
CA ARG A 284 -17.47 -0.38 6.88
C ARG A 284 -18.05 -0.73 5.53
N TYR A 285 -17.25 -1.28 4.63
CA TYR A 285 -17.80 -1.96 3.46
C TYR A 285 -18.77 -3.04 3.89
N TYR A 286 -19.86 -3.20 3.13
CA TYR A 286 -20.78 -4.31 3.28
C TYR A 286 -21.22 -4.85 1.92
N ILE A 287 -21.53 -6.13 1.89
CA ILE A 287 -22.18 -6.82 0.78
C ILE A 287 -23.60 -7.12 1.19
N LYS A 288 -24.58 -6.55 0.48
CA LYS A 288 -25.98 -6.95 0.62
C LYS A 288 -26.33 -7.90 -0.52
N LEU A 289 -26.74 -9.11 -0.19
CA LEU A 289 -27.20 -10.13 -1.13
C LEU A 289 -28.71 -10.23 -1.04
N GLU A 290 -29.41 -10.09 -2.17
CA GLU A 290 -30.80 -10.44 -2.33
C GLU A 290 -30.89 -11.67 -3.23
N TYR A 291 -31.51 -12.73 -2.78
CA TYR A 291 -31.53 -14.00 -3.48
C TYR A 291 -32.87 -14.74 -3.32
N THR A 292 -33.09 -15.72 -4.19
CA THR A 292 -34.16 -16.72 -4.07
C THR A 292 -33.51 -18.08 -3.84
N LEU A 293 -33.89 -18.78 -2.78
CA LEU A 293 -33.46 -20.14 -2.51
C LEU A 293 -34.69 -21.03 -2.46
N ASN A 294 -34.77 -22.02 -3.38
CA ASN A 294 -35.90 -22.95 -3.51
C ASN A 294 -37.26 -22.25 -3.63
N GLY A 295 -37.28 -21.09 -4.30
CA GLY A 295 -38.50 -20.30 -4.51
C GLY A 295 -38.86 -19.34 -3.39
N LEU A 296 -38.07 -19.29 -2.31
CA LEU A 296 -38.22 -18.33 -1.21
C LEU A 296 -37.21 -17.20 -1.34
N ASP A 297 -37.71 -15.98 -1.25
CA ASP A 297 -36.87 -14.79 -1.27
C ASP A 297 -36.27 -14.51 0.11
N ASP A 298 -35.00 -14.11 0.12
CA ASP A 298 -34.33 -13.70 1.36
C ASP A 298 -33.22 -12.67 1.05
N GLU A 299 -32.72 -11.99 2.08
CA GLU A 299 -31.62 -11.07 1.99
C GLU A 299 -30.63 -11.22 3.14
N LYS A 300 -29.36 -10.97 2.87
CA LYS A 300 -28.30 -10.98 3.89
C LYS A 300 -27.33 -9.83 3.68
N ILE A 301 -26.88 -9.27 4.80
CA ILE A 301 -25.84 -8.24 4.83
C ILE A 301 -24.61 -8.81 5.50
N ILE A 302 -23.47 -8.67 4.82
CA ILE A 302 -22.16 -9.14 5.28
C ILE A 302 -21.25 -7.92 5.39
N TYR A 303 -20.84 -7.58 6.60
CA TYR A 303 -19.87 -6.50 6.81
C TYR A 303 -18.46 -7.02 6.62
N LEU A 304 -17.66 -6.27 5.85
CA LEU A 304 -16.28 -6.63 5.55
C LEU A 304 -15.33 -6.09 6.63
N SER A 305 -14.19 -6.73 6.79
CA SER A 305 -13.05 -6.18 7.53
C SER A 305 -12.46 -4.97 6.79
N GLN A 306 -11.43 -4.36 7.36
CA GLN A 306 -10.71 -3.28 6.70
C GLN A 306 -10.22 -3.68 5.30
N MET A 307 -10.50 -2.84 4.31
CA MET A 307 -10.02 -2.99 2.95
C MET A 307 -8.79 -2.10 2.76
N LYS A 308 -7.61 -2.69 2.95
CA LYS A 308 -6.34 -1.97 2.88
C LYS A 308 -5.83 -1.89 1.44
N ARG A 309 -5.20 -0.77 1.09
CA ARG A 309 -4.50 -0.61 -0.19
C ARG A 309 -3.47 -1.71 -0.41
N ASN A 310 -3.18 -2.00 -1.66
CA ASN A 310 -2.23 -3.01 -2.09
C ASN A 310 -2.51 -4.43 -1.60
N LEU A 311 -3.75 -4.73 -1.14
CA LEU A 311 -4.19 -6.07 -0.78
C LEU A 311 -5.38 -6.50 -1.65
N LEU A 312 -5.43 -7.80 -1.96
CA LEU A 312 -6.56 -8.48 -2.58
C LEU A 312 -7.34 -9.22 -1.50
N SER A 313 -8.59 -8.86 -1.32
CA SER A 313 -9.52 -9.56 -0.44
C SER A 313 -10.46 -10.42 -1.25
N LYS A 314 -10.48 -11.73 -1.01
CA LYS A 314 -11.41 -12.67 -1.62
C LYS A 314 -12.45 -13.10 -0.60
N ILE A 315 -13.71 -12.83 -0.88
CA ILE A 315 -14.84 -13.16 -0.01
C ILE A 315 -15.59 -14.34 -0.60
N TYR A 316 -15.56 -15.46 0.09
CA TYR A 316 -16.28 -16.68 -0.28
C TYR A 316 -17.56 -16.80 0.52
N ILE A 317 -18.69 -16.94 -0.17
CA ILE A 317 -20.02 -16.96 0.42
C ILE A 317 -20.72 -18.25 0.02
N ARG A 318 -21.08 -19.07 1.00
CA ARG A 318 -21.91 -20.26 0.79
C ARG A 318 -23.27 -20.08 1.43
N ILE A 319 -24.31 -20.17 0.62
CA ILE A 319 -25.71 -20.13 1.08
C ILE A 319 -26.18 -21.57 1.29
N ASN A 320 -26.45 -21.92 2.56
CA ASN A 320 -26.85 -23.29 2.94
C ASN A 320 -28.36 -23.49 2.89
N ASP A 321 -29.10 -22.59 3.54
CA ASP A 321 -30.54 -22.55 3.59
C ASP A 321 -31.00 -21.08 3.72
N ALA A 322 -32.32 -20.85 3.87
CA ALA A 322 -32.87 -19.50 3.94
C ALA A 322 -32.38 -18.69 5.14
N THR A 323 -31.80 -19.32 6.15
CA THR A 323 -31.37 -18.67 7.40
C THR A 323 -29.88 -18.70 7.62
N THR A 324 -29.15 -19.57 6.91
CA THR A 324 -27.73 -19.86 7.19
C THR A 324 -26.83 -19.55 6.02
N ILE A 325 -25.91 -18.62 6.23
CA ILE A 325 -24.81 -18.31 5.30
C ILE A 325 -23.49 -18.59 6.01
N ASN A 326 -22.55 -19.23 5.32
CA ASN A 326 -21.15 -19.27 5.72
C ASN A 326 -20.34 -18.29 4.88
N THR A 327 -19.46 -17.57 5.51
CA THR A 327 -18.53 -16.65 4.84
C THR A 327 -17.09 -16.95 5.23
N TYR A 328 -16.20 -16.76 4.30
CA TYR A 328 -14.76 -16.84 4.52
C TYR A 328 -14.09 -15.69 3.76
N CYS A 329 -13.14 -15.05 4.40
CA CYS A 329 -12.31 -14.00 3.78
C CYS A 329 -10.87 -14.46 3.70
N GLN A 330 -10.32 -14.43 2.52
CA GLN A 330 -8.91 -14.62 2.27
C GLN A 330 -8.31 -13.27 1.90
N ILE A 331 -7.28 -12.84 2.63
CA ILE A 331 -6.53 -11.62 2.34
C ILE A 331 -5.17 -12.05 1.82
N ASN A 332 -4.89 -11.73 0.57
CA ASN A 332 -3.64 -12.04 -0.09
C ASN A 332 -2.83 -10.77 -0.30
N SER A 333 -1.51 -10.90 -0.21
CA SER A 333 -0.68 -9.88 -0.85
C SER A 333 -0.96 -9.95 -2.35
N TRP A 334 -1.09 -8.79 -3.01
CA TRP A 334 -1.45 -8.70 -4.43
C TRP A 334 -0.39 -9.28 -5.39
N THR A 335 0.43 -10.21 -4.95
CA THR A 335 1.52 -10.86 -5.69
C THR A 335 1.19 -12.26 -6.16
N GLU A 336 0.00 -12.77 -5.88
CA GLU A 336 -0.41 -14.06 -6.45
C GLU A 336 -0.77 -13.84 -7.93
N HIS A 337 -0.07 -14.55 -8.81
CA HIS A 337 -0.45 -14.66 -10.21
C HIS A 337 -1.89 -15.11 -10.27
N GLU A 338 -2.75 -14.30 -10.85
CA GLU A 338 -4.07 -14.75 -11.27
C GLU A 338 -3.84 -15.94 -12.20
N MET A 339 -4.35 -17.12 -11.81
CA MET A 339 -4.44 -18.20 -12.79
C MET A 339 -5.42 -17.70 -13.85
N GLU A 340 -4.94 -17.50 -15.08
CA GLU A 340 -5.78 -17.24 -16.23
C GLU A 340 -6.87 -18.32 -16.24
N VAL A 341 -8.10 -17.93 -15.97
CA VAL A 341 -9.24 -18.80 -16.20
C VAL A 341 -9.31 -18.94 -17.71
N PRO A 342 -9.12 -20.15 -18.28
CA PRO A 342 -9.21 -20.31 -19.72
C PRO A 342 -10.58 -19.80 -20.18
N ALA A 343 -10.58 -19.00 -21.24
CA ALA A 343 -11.82 -18.59 -21.89
C ALA A 343 -12.61 -19.85 -22.21
N PHE A 344 -13.86 -19.89 -21.76
CA PHE A 344 -14.75 -20.98 -22.12
C PHE A 344 -15.00 -20.92 -23.62
N GLU A 345 -14.58 -21.98 -24.36
CA GLU A 345 -15.06 -22.27 -25.69
C GLU A 345 -16.53 -22.72 -25.70
#